data_d78ea47cef3b703393cefeffd3206ec8
#
_entry.id   d78ea47cef3b703393cefeffd3206ec8
#
_cell.length_a   1.000
_cell.length_b   1.000
_cell.length_c   1.000
_cell.angle_alpha   90.00
_cell.angle_beta   90.00
_cell.angle_gamma   90.00
#
_symmetry.space_group_name_H-M   'P 1'
#
loop_
_entity.id
_entity.type
_entity.pdbx_description
1 polymer ?
#
loop_
_entity_poly.entity_id
_entity_poly.type
_entity_poly.pdbx_seq_one_letter_code
_entity_poly.pdbx_strand_id
1 'polypeptide(L)'
;MARVFSDHHHEPPTYMGRHLENLEQFGIDVVLERRRGFRASILRGILYALSFVYEWLVQLRLYLYRKRILRERALGCLVISIGNLTVGGTGKTPIAEKFARALQSGGRRVAILSRGYKSVPRKRSWLDRLRRKDVDPPRVVSDGKSLLLDSLIAGDEPYMLAHNLKDVIVLVDKDRVKSGRFAIDKWKVDTLVLDDGLQYLHLKHRLDMVLVDRQAPFGNEFLLPRGTLREPPRNLRRASYIFITKNSGEPNDALVQRTRRYNRTAEIIECAHQPLYLQNILTGERLPLERLRDTFIGSICGIAAPESFEGGLRKLGARIDLAKRYIDHHRYTEAELQSFINRCIRRDLEIIVTTEKDAVRMPRLPETEVKVPIYFLRVEIEIVTGHESWEHCVARICKPQPLLSPERFFA
;
A
#
# COMPACT_ATOMS: atom_id res chain seq x y z
N MET A 1 -38.04 -17.72 -2.25
CA MET A 1 -38.36 -16.29 -2.40
C MET A 1 -37.22 -15.63 -3.13
N ALA A 2 -37.40 -15.37 -4.41
CA ALA A 2 -36.45 -14.73 -5.31
C ALA A 2 -36.72 -13.20 -5.34
N ARG A 3 -35.71 -12.46 -5.82
CA ARG A 3 -35.61 -10.99 -6.03
C ARG A 3 -35.03 -10.27 -4.80
N VAL A 4 -33.85 -9.61 -4.92
CA VAL A 4 -33.55 -8.40 -5.69
C VAL A 4 -32.03 -8.33 -5.91
N PHE A 5 -31.53 -8.61 -7.10
CA PHE A 5 -30.28 -8.06 -7.62
C PHE A 5 -30.67 -6.97 -8.61
N SER A 6 -30.49 -5.73 -8.23
CA SER A 6 -30.65 -4.59 -9.14
C SER A 6 -29.33 -4.43 -9.93
N ASP A 7 -29.45 -4.61 -11.23
CA ASP A 7 -28.46 -4.26 -12.24
C ASP A 7 -28.03 -2.80 -12.07
N HIS A 8 -26.80 -2.61 -11.66
CA HIS A 8 -26.13 -1.36 -11.89
C HIS A 8 -25.45 -1.40 -13.26
N HIS A 9 -26.22 -1.11 -14.30
CA HIS A 9 -25.69 -0.73 -15.60
C HIS A 9 -24.72 0.44 -15.39
N HIS A 10 -23.44 0.25 -15.70
CA HIS A 10 -22.53 1.36 -15.97
C HIS A 10 -22.98 2.01 -17.28
N GLU A 11 -23.77 3.07 -17.18
CA GLU A 11 -23.99 3.97 -18.30
C GLU A 11 -22.62 4.49 -18.80
N PRO A 12 -22.43 4.59 -20.13
CA PRO A 12 -21.23 5.22 -20.68
C PRO A 12 -21.11 6.64 -20.11
N PRO A 13 -19.89 7.12 -19.77
CA PRO A 13 -19.71 8.40 -19.14
C PRO A 13 -20.38 9.50 -19.95
N THR A 14 -21.25 10.26 -19.30
CA THR A 14 -21.90 11.43 -19.89
C THR A 14 -20.84 12.39 -20.44
N TYR A 15 -21.19 13.23 -21.41
CA TYR A 15 -20.29 14.20 -22.04
C TYR A 15 -19.51 15.03 -20.98
N MET A 16 -20.14 15.35 -19.87
CA MET A 16 -19.56 16.03 -18.71
C MET A 16 -18.54 15.16 -17.96
N GLY A 17 -18.74 13.83 -17.89
CA GLY A 17 -17.79 12.88 -17.28
C GLY A 17 -16.48 12.81 -18.05
N ARG A 18 -16.54 12.75 -19.37
CA ARG A 18 -15.34 12.72 -20.24
C ARG A 18 -14.51 14.02 -20.17
N HIS A 19 -15.16 15.17 -20.01
CA HIS A 19 -14.45 16.45 -19.81
C HIS A 19 -13.74 16.51 -18.46
N LEU A 20 -14.35 16.01 -17.38
CA LEU A 20 -13.72 15.92 -16.06
C LEU A 20 -12.53 14.97 -16.06
N GLU A 21 -12.67 13.80 -16.67
CA GLU A 21 -11.57 12.82 -16.82
C GLU A 21 -10.39 13.42 -17.62
N ASN A 22 -10.67 14.14 -18.70
CA ASN A 22 -9.64 14.83 -19.49
C ASN A 22 -8.92 15.94 -18.71
N LEU A 23 -9.64 16.69 -17.86
CA LEU A 23 -9.06 17.72 -16.98
C LEU A 23 -8.21 17.09 -15.87
N GLU A 24 -8.70 16.01 -15.27
CA GLU A 24 -7.95 15.26 -14.27
C GLU A 24 -6.65 14.69 -14.86
N GLN A 25 -6.75 14.05 -16.04
CA GLN A 25 -5.57 13.52 -16.74
C GLN A 25 -4.60 14.63 -17.12
N PHE A 26 -5.11 15.78 -17.62
CA PHE A 26 -4.28 16.95 -17.89
C PHE A 26 -3.54 17.43 -16.63
N GLY A 27 -4.25 17.51 -15.49
CA GLY A 27 -3.66 17.87 -14.20
C GLY A 27 -2.56 16.90 -13.76
N ILE A 28 -2.81 15.61 -13.86
CA ILE A 28 -1.83 14.56 -13.57
C ILE A 28 -0.59 14.68 -14.47
N ASP A 29 -0.78 14.86 -15.78
CA ASP A 29 0.31 14.99 -16.73
C ASP A 29 1.17 16.25 -16.49
N VAL A 30 0.54 17.35 -16.04
CA VAL A 30 1.24 18.59 -15.66
C VAL A 30 2.06 18.38 -14.38
N VAL A 31 1.49 17.71 -13.37
CA VAL A 31 2.18 17.40 -12.10
C VAL A 31 3.37 16.46 -12.34
N LEU A 32 3.19 15.44 -13.18
CA LEU A 32 4.22 14.46 -13.53
C LEU A 32 5.20 14.94 -14.61
N GLU A 33 5.11 16.21 -15.03
CA GLU A 33 5.98 16.86 -16.05
C GLU A 33 5.95 16.22 -17.45
N ARG A 34 4.90 15.44 -17.73
CA ARG A 34 4.67 14.79 -19.03
C ARG A 34 4.14 15.77 -20.08
N ARG A 35 3.53 16.90 -19.68
CA ARG A 35 2.90 17.88 -20.57
C ARG A 35 3.69 19.18 -20.58
N ARG A 36 3.97 19.70 -21.77
CA ARG A 36 4.64 21.01 -21.98
C ARG A 36 3.67 22.00 -22.63
N GLY A 37 4.00 23.30 -22.60
CA GLY A 37 3.24 24.38 -23.23
C GLY A 37 2.76 25.44 -22.24
N PHE A 38 2.29 26.59 -22.75
CA PHE A 38 1.95 27.77 -21.97
C PHE A 38 0.93 27.51 -20.88
N ARG A 39 -0.19 26.81 -21.18
CA ARG A 39 -1.23 26.44 -20.19
C ARG A 39 -0.67 25.55 -19.07
N ALA A 40 0.19 24.60 -19.42
CA ALA A 40 0.82 23.72 -18.43
C ALA A 40 1.79 24.52 -17.55
N SER A 41 2.50 25.50 -18.09
CA SER A 41 3.42 26.38 -17.34
C SER A 41 2.69 27.28 -16.34
N ILE A 42 1.56 27.88 -16.75
CA ILE A 42 0.71 28.69 -15.86
C ILE A 42 0.19 27.80 -14.71
N LEU A 43 -0.36 26.63 -15.04
CA LEU A 43 -0.88 25.70 -14.00
C LEU A 43 0.25 25.29 -13.03
N ARG A 44 1.45 24.98 -13.53
CA ARG A 44 2.60 24.68 -12.66
C ARG A 44 2.95 25.83 -11.73
N GLY A 45 2.92 27.08 -12.22
CA GLY A 45 3.14 28.27 -11.40
C GLY A 45 2.14 28.39 -10.26
N ILE A 46 0.85 28.19 -10.55
CA ILE A 46 -0.23 28.21 -9.55
C ILE A 46 -0.03 27.09 -8.53
N LEU A 47 0.19 25.84 -9.02
CA LEU A 47 0.41 24.69 -8.15
C LEU A 47 1.66 24.86 -7.29
N TYR A 48 2.70 25.49 -7.81
CA TYR A 48 3.91 25.82 -7.07
C TYR A 48 3.63 26.79 -5.93
N ALA A 49 2.92 27.89 -6.18
CA ALA A 49 2.50 28.81 -5.14
C ALA A 49 1.66 28.12 -4.04
N LEU A 50 0.72 27.27 -4.45
CA LEU A 50 -0.11 26.49 -3.52
C LEU A 50 0.73 25.49 -2.71
N SER A 51 1.83 24.97 -3.25
CA SER A 51 2.69 24.04 -2.51
C SER A 51 3.39 24.67 -1.31
N PHE A 52 3.66 25.96 -1.32
CA PHE A 52 4.18 26.68 -0.14
C PHE A 52 3.12 26.76 0.97
N VAL A 53 1.87 27.05 0.61
CA VAL A 53 0.76 27.06 1.58
C VAL A 53 0.58 25.66 2.17
N TYR A 54 0.63 24.63 1.33
CA TYR A 54 0.56 23.23 1.77
C TYR A 54 1.72 22.88 2.72
N GLU A 55 2.96 23.26 2.37
CA GLU A 55 4.13 23.04 3.24
C GLU A 55 3.96 23.69 4.59
N TRP A 56 3.53 24.96 4.59
CA TRP A 56 3.28 25.70 5.82
C TRP A 56 2.24 24.99 6.69
N LEU A 57 1.12 24.54 6.13
CA LEU A 57 0.09 23.80 6.85
C LEU A 57 0.62 22.46 7.43
N VAL A 58 1.42 21.73 6.66
CA VAL A 58 2.05 20.49 7.12
C VAL A 58 3.02 20.77 8.29
N GLN A 59 3.87 21.80 8.18
CA GLN A 59 4.82 22.16 9.23
C GLN A 59 4.11 22.73 10.47
N LEU A 60 3.08 23.54 10.29
CA LEU A 60 2.25 24.04 11.39
C LEU A 60 1.61 22.87 12.14
N ARG A 61 1.01 21.91 11.43
CA ARG A 61 0.42 20.71 12.06
C ARG A 61 1.47 19.94 12.87
N LEU A 62 2.66 19.68 12.32
CA LEU A 62 3.76 19.02 13.02
C LEU A 62 4.22 19.81 14.25
N TYR A 63 4.29 21.14 14.13
CA TYR A 63 4.62 22.02 15.23
C TYR A 63 3.59 21.95 16.37
N LEU A 64 2.29 21.98 16.05
CA LEU A 64 1.21 21.89 17.02
C LEU A 64 1.24 20.57 17.81
N TYR A 65 1.53 19.44 17.15
CA TYR A 65 1.73 18.15 17.83
C TYR A 65 3.00 18.17 18.70
N ARG A 66 4.12 18.70 18.21
CA ARG A 66 5.38 18.80 18.97
C ARG A 66 5.24 19.67 20.22
N LYS A 67 4.47 20.74 20.11
CA LYS A 67 4.16 21.62 21.25
C LYS A 67 3.03 21.10 22.13
N ARG A 68 2.49 19.89 21.84
CA ARG A 68 1.37 19.25 22.57
C ARG A 68 0.07 20.08 22.60
N ILE A 69 -0.07 21.08 21.71
CA ILE A 69 -1.34 21.81 21.49
C ILE A 69 -2.37 20.83 20.92
N LEU A 70 -1.97 20.06 19.87
CA LEU A 70 -2.70 18.87 19.45
C LEU A 70 -2.12 17.67 20.19
N ARG A 71 -3.03 16.87 20.80
CA ARG A 71 -2.63 15.75 21.65
C ARG A 71 -2.61 14.44 20.87
N GLU A 72 -1.51 13.72 21.01
CA GLU A 72 -1.39 12.33 20.57
C GLU A 72 -2.09 11.43 21.60
N ARG A 73 -2.66 10.34 21.12
CA ARG A 73 -3.27 9.29 21.96
C ARG A 73 -2.31 8.12 22.11
N ALA A 74 -1.92 7.81 23.33
CA ALA A 74 -1.21 6.58 23.67
C ALA A 74 -2.22 5.46 23.99
N LEU A 75 -1.97 4.25 23.53
CA LEU A 75 -2.86 3.09 23.73
C LEU A 75 -2.29 2.06 24.71
N GLY A 76 -1.13 2.33 25.31
CA GLY A 76 -0.51 1.39 26.27
C GLY A 76 0.18 0.17 25.63
N CYS A 77 0.29 0.12 24.31
CA CYS A 77 0.98 -0.92 23.56
C CYS A 77 2.03 -0.31 22.62
N LEU A 78 2.84 -1.16 22.01
CA LEU A 78 3.80 -0.74 20.99
C LEU A 78 3.07 -0.34 19.71
N VAL A 79 3.35 0.85 19.21
CA VAL A 79 2.81 1.35 17.92
C VAL A 79 3.96 1.67 16.98
N ILE A 80 3.93 1.03 15.81
CA ILE A 80 4.93 1.16 14.76
C ILE A 80 4.24 1.72 13.51
N SER A 81 4.77 2.81 12.99
CA SER A 81 4.27 3.42 11.76
C SER A 81 5.16 3.00 10.60
N ILE A 82 4.56 2.48 9.53
CA ILE A 82 5.19 2.24 8.25
C ILE A 82 4.58 3.23 7.27
N GLY A 83 5.41 4.06 6.64
CA GLY A 83 4.92 5.09 5.75
C GLY A 83 6.01 5.65 4.84
N ASN A 84 5.66 6.67 4.08
CA ASN A 84 6.57 7.34 3.17
C ASN A 84 6.27 8.84 3.05
N LEU A 85 7.16 9.60 2.42
CA LEU A 85 6.97 11.03 2.20
C LEU A 85 6.27 11.36 0.89
N THR A 86 6.12 10.41 -0.04
CA THR A 86 5.57 10.62 -1.38
C THR A 86 4.18 10.02 -1.54
N VAL A 87 3.42 10.46 -2.51
CA VAL A 87 2.24 9.74 -3.02
C VAL A 87 2.74 8.66 -3.99
N GLY A 88 2.11 7.48 -3.96
CA GLY A 88 2.40 6.39 -4.88
C GLY A 88 2.89 5.10 -4.21
N GLY A 89 3.17 4.09 -5.02
CA GLY A 89 3.54 2.74 -4.59
C GLY A 89 5.02 2.62 -4.24
N THR A 90 5.39 2.92 -3.02
CA THR A 90 6.78 2.80 -2.51
C THR A 90 7.08 1.43 -1.88
N GLY A 91 6.17 0.45 -1.98
CA GLY A 91 6.36 -0.87 -1.39
C GLY A 91 5.99 -0.97 0.10
N LYS A 92 5.10 -0.09 0.61
CA LYS A 92 4.65 -0.10 2.02
C LYS A 92 4.03 -1.43 2.44
N THR A 93 3.06 -1.91 1.68
CA THR A 93 2.30 -3.13 2.01
C THR A 93 3.20 -4.37 2.12
N PRO A 94 4.12 -4.65 1.17
CA PRO A 94 5.06 -5.76 1.32
C PRO A 94 6.01 -5.63 2.52
N ILE A 95 6.46 -4.41 2.86
CA ILE A 95 7.28 -4.18 4.07
C ILE A 95 6.44 -4.41 5.33
N ALA A 96 5.20 -3.90 5.37
CA ALA A 96 4.29 -4.12 6.49
C ALA A 96 3.99 -5.62 6.69
N GLU A 97 3.81 -6.36 5.61
CA GLU A 97 3.63 -7.81 5.63
C GLU A 97 4.87 -8.53 6.21
N LYS A 98 6.07 -8.27 5.66
CA LYS A 98 7.31 -8.87 6.13
C LYS A 98 7.55 -8.57 7.61
N PHE A 99 7.32 -7.32 8.01
CA PHE A 99 7.54 -6.88 9.38
C PHE A 99 6.53 -7.49 10.35
N ALA A 100 5.23 -7.48 10.02
CA ALA A 100 4.20 -8.11 10.85
C ALA A 100 4.44 -9.60 11.01
N ARG A 101 4.85 -10.30 9.95
CA ARG A 101 5.22 -11.72 9.97
C ARG A 101 6.41 -11.97 10.92
N ALA A 102 7.47 -11.16 10.81
CA ALA A 102 8.64 -11.28 11.68
C ALA A 102 8.29 -11.05 13.16
N LEU A 103 7.45 -10.06 13.46
CA LEU A 103 7.01 -9.80 14.84
C LEU A 103 6.13 -10.92 15.38
N GLN A 104 5.19 -11.43 14.59
CA GLN A 104 4.32 -12.54 14.95
C GLN A 104 5.15 -13.80 15.23
N SER A 105 6.11 -14.13 14.35
CA SER A 105 7.05 -15.25 14.55
C SER A 105 7.93 -15.06 15.78
N GLY A 106 8.22 -13.82 16.17
CA GLY A 106 8.92 -13.47 17.42
C GLY A 106 8.02 -13.46 18.67
N GLY A 107 6.78 -13.96 18.56
CA GLY A 107 5.86 -14.13 19.68
C GLY A 107 5.00 -12.91 20.03
N ARG A 108 5.01 -11.85 19.20
CA ARG A 108 4.16 -10.67 19.41
C ARG A 108 2.73 -10.92 18.91
N ARG A 109 1.75 -10.36 19.60
CA ARG A 109 0.35 -10.33 19.14
C ARG A 109 0.12 -9.07 18.34
N VAL A 110 0.15 -9.23 17.02
CA VAL A 110 0.19 -8.12 16.07
C VAL A 110 -1.18 -7.81 15.49
N ALA A 111 -1.53 -6.52 15.40
CA ALA A 111 -2.60 -6.07 14.54
C ALA A 111 -2.10 -5.01 13.56
N ILE A 112 -2.52 -5.12 12.30
CA ILE A 112 -2.30 -4.12 11.27
C ILE A 112 -3.52 -3.20 11.19
N LEU A 113 -3.28 -1.90 11.24
CA LEU A 113 -4.31 -0.88 11.15
C LEU A 113 -4.15 -0.13 9.82
N SER A 114 -5.11 -0.32 8.91
CA SER A 114 -5.12 0.35 7.61
C SER A 114 -6.28 1.34 7.49
N ARG A 115 -6.17 2.26 6.53
CA ARG A 115 -7.20 3.27 6.23
C ARG A 115 -8.36 2.70 5.41
N GLY A 116 -8.10 1.66 4.63
CA GLY A 116 -9.05 1.16 3.65
C GLY A 116 -9.22 2.12 2.47
N TYR A 117 -8.11 2.47 1.83
CA TYR A 117 -8.15 3.31 0.63
C TYR A 117 -9.00 2.65 -0.46
N LYS A 118 -9.88 3.44 -1.09
CA LYS A 118 -10.86 2.98 -2.11
C LYS A 118 -11.84 1.86 -1.65
N SER A 119 -11.95 1.58 -0.35
CA SER A 119 -13.01 0.70 0.16
C SER A 119 -14.39 1.36 0.03
N VAL A 120 -15.43 0.56 -0.16
CA VAL A 120 -16.82 1.05 -0.24
C VAL A 120 -17.17 1.79 1.05
N PRO A 121 -17.64 3.06 0.96
CA PRO A 121 -18.07 3.81 2.14
C PRO A 121 -19.21 3.10 2.86
N ARG A 122 -19.23 3.15 4.20
CA ARG A 122 -20.42 2.75 4.96
C ARG A 122 -21.58 3.66 4.62
N LYS A 123 -22.75 3.10 4.28
CA LYS A 123 -23.98 3.87 4.15
C LYS A 123 -24.34 4.40 5.53
N ARG A 124 -24.29 5.73 5.70
CA ARG A 124 -24.68 6.41 6.94
C ARG A 124 -25.84 7.34 6.66
N SER A 125 -26.83 7.35 7.55
CA SER A 125 -27.89 8.35 7.54
C SER A 125 -27.29 9.76 7.70
N TRP A 126 -27.92 10.76 7.13
CA TRP A 126 -27.53 12.16 7.30
C TRP A 126 -27.60 12.60 8.78
N LEU A 127 -28.52 12.03 9.57
CA LEU A 127 -28.65 12.23 11.01
C LEU A 127 -27.43 11.71 11.79
N ASP A 128 -26.86 10.56 11.40
CA ASP A 128 -25.69 9.99 12.04
C ASP A 128 -24.44 10.83 11.74
N ARG A 129 -24.40 11.47 10.56
CA ARG A 129 -23.33 12.42 10.20
C ARG A 129 -23.38 13.69 11.06
N LEU A 130 -24.57 14.19 11.39
CA LEU A 130 -24.77 15.37 12.24
C LEU A 130 -24.40 15.08 13.70
N ARG A 131 -24.72 13.89 14.20
CA ARG A 131 -24.45 13.48 15.60
C ARG A 131 -22.98 13.18 15.89
N ARG A 132 -22.08 13.18 14.90
CA ARG A 132 -20.62 12.91 15.00
C ARG A 132 -20.25 11.67 15.84
N LYS A 133 -21.18 10.81 16.21
CA LYS A 133 -20.90 9.57 16.92
C LYS A 133 -20.49 8.51 15.92
N ASP A 134 -19.19 8.27 15.83
CA ASP A 134 -18.63 7.11 15.13
C ASP A 134 -18.80 5.86 16.00
N VAL A 135 -20.06 5.41 16.09
CA VAL A 135 -20.50 4.32 16.98
C VAL A 135 -20.14 2.94 16.40
N ASP A 136 -19.94 2.89 15.08
CA ASP A 136 -19.65 1.61 14.42
C ASP A 136 -18.27 1.06 14.79
N PRO A 137 -18.15 -0.24 15.07
CA PRO A 137 -16.84 -0.87 15.28
C PRO A 137 -15.99 -0.78 13.99
N PRO A 138 -14.65 -0.85 14.08
CA PRO A 138 -13.80 -0.92 12.89
C PRO A 138 -14.17 -2.16 12.06
N ARG A 139 -13.89 -2.12 10.75
CA ARG A 139 -14.04 -3.30 9.90
C ARG A 139 -12.95 -4.29 10.23
N VAL A 140 -13.33 -5.49 10.59
CA VAL A 140 -12.40 -6.61 10.83
C VAL A 140 -12.23 -7.35 9.50
N VAL A 141 -11.06 -7.19 8.87
CA VAL A 141 -10.74 -7.90 7.62
C VAL A 141 -10.29 -9.32 7.93
N SER A 142 -9.44 -9.47 8.95
CA SER A 142 -9.04 -10.76 9.50
C SER A 142 -8.96 -10.68 11.02
N ASP A 143 -9.41 -11.73 11.69
CA ASP A 143 -9.23 -11.94 13.13
C ASP A 143 -7.94 -12.74 13.45
N GLY A 144 -7.09 -12.96 12.45
CA GLY A 144 -5.89 -13.78 12.51
C GLY A 144 -6.12 -15.23 12.10
N LYS A 145 -7.35 -15.73 12.13
CA LYS A 145 -7.69 -17.11 11.76
C LYS A 145 -8.48 -17.19 10.45
N SER A 146 -9.39 -16.24 10.27
CA SER A 146 -10.35 -16.23 9.15
C SER A 146 -10.31 -14.89 8.43
N LEU A 147 -10.45 -14.93 7.11
CA LEU A 147 -10.68 -13.78 6.27
C LEU A 147 -12.19 -13.47 6.28
N LEU A 148 -12.58 -12.31 6.83
CA LEU A 148 -13.97 -11.98 7.14
C LEU A 148 -14.63 -11.02 6.15
N LEU A 149 -13.84 -10.32 5.33
CA LEU A 149 -14.32 -9.35 4.35
C LEU A 149 -13.62 -9.57 3.01
N ASP A 150 -14.33 -9.25 1.93
CA ASP A 150 -13.77 -9.23 0.58
C ASP A 150 -12.94 -7.95 0.31
N SER A 151 -12.24 -7.93 -0.82
CA SER A 151 -11.39 -6.79 -1.23
C SER A 151 -12.19 -5.52 -1.53
N LEU A 152 -13.49 -5.64 -1.89
CA LEU A 152 -14.35 -4.50 -2.19
C LEU A 152 -14.66 -3.70 -0.92
N ILE A 153 -14.93 -4.41 0.17
CA ILE A 153 -15.28 -3.81 1.48
C ILE A 153 -14.03 -3.44 2.27
N ALA A 154 -13.01 -4.29 2.24
CA ALA A 154 -11.78 -4.10 2.97
C ALA A 154 -10.86 -3.03 2.33
N GLY A 155 -10.84 -2.99 1.01
CA GLY A 155 -9.79 -2.39 0.19
C GLY A 155 -8.72 -3.43 -0.19
N ASP A 156 -8.05 -3.20 -1.30
CA ASP A 156 -7.13 -4.18 -1.90
C ASP A 156 -5.96 -4.54 -0.97
N GLU A 157 -5.27 -3.53 -0.45
CA GLU A 157 -4.06 -3.71 0.38
C GLU A 157 -4.36 -4.40 1.73
N PRO A 158 -5.38 -3.98 2.51
CA PRO A 158 -5.76 -4.70 3.74
C PRO A 158 -6.22 -6.14 3.48
N TYR A 159 -6.89 -6.38 2.35
CA TYR A 159 -7.30 -7.73 1.97
C TYR A 159 -6.08 -8.63 1.69
N MET A 160 -5.10 -8.13 0.91
CA MET A 160 -3.84 -8.85 0.63
C MET A 160 -3.09 -9.17 1.93
N LEU A 161 -2.94 -8.19 2.81
CA LEU A 161 -2.30 -8.40 4.11
C LEU A 161 -3.01 -9.48 4.94
N ALA A 162 -4.35 -9.43 4.97
CA ALA A 162 -5.16 -10.42 5.70
C ALA A 162 -5.08 -11.83 5.08
N HIS A 163 -4.98 -11.93 3.75
CA HIS A 163 -4.83 -13.18 3.03
C HIS A 163 -3.46 -13.83 3.25
N ASN A 164 -2.41 -13.02 3.30
CA ASN A 164 -1.02 -13.47 3.37
C ASN A 164 -0.50 -13.73 4.78
N LEU A 165 -1.17 -13.16 5.80
CA LEU A 165 -0.72 -13.22 7.18
C LEU A 165 -1.66 -14.07 8.04
N LYS A 166 -1.13 -15.18 8.53
CA LYS A 166 -1.78 -15.97 9.57
C LYS A 166 -1.45 -15.41 10.95
N ASP A 167 -2.38 -15.54 11.89
CA ASP A 167 -2.25 -15.09 13.29
C ASP A 167 -1.97 -13.58 13.47
N VAL A 168 -2.27 -12.78 12.43
CA VAL A 168 -2.22 -11.32 12.47
C VAL A 168 -3.61 -10.74 12.23
N ILE A 169 -4.04 -9.86 13.12
CA ILE A 169 -5.33 -9.18 12.99
C ILE A 169 -5.19 -8.03 11.99
N VAL A 170 -6.16 -7.88 11.08
CA VAL A 170 -6.17 -6.76 10.12
C VAL A 170 -7.47 -5.99 10.25
N LEU A 171 -7.36 -4.70 10.57
CA LEU A 171 -8.47 -3.79 10.79
C LEU A 171 -8.44 -2.60 9.85
N VAL A 172 -9.62 -2.17 9.42
CA VAL A 172 -9.81 -1.02 8.55
C VAL A 172 -10.73 0.00 9.18
N ASP A 173 -10.20 1.19 9.42
CA ASP A 173 -10.96 2.38 9.81
C ASP A 173 -10.14 3.64 9.55
N LYS A 174 -10.80 4.79 9.33
CA LYS A 174 -10.14 6.09 9.26
C LYS A 174 -9.58 6.52 10.62
N ASP A 175 -10.23 6.12 11.72
CA ASP A 175 -9.78 6.33 13.10
C ASP A 175 -8.97 5.12 13.60
N ARG A 176 -7.62 5.24 13.52
CA ARG A 176 -6.70 4.19 13.99
C ARG A 176 -6.64 4.10 15.50
N VAL A 177 -7.00 5.17 16.24
CA VAL A 177 -7.09 5.12 17.71
C VAL A 177 -8.21 4.19 18.12
N LYS A 178 -9.39 4.32 17.47
CA LYS A 178 -10.55 3.44 17.68
C LYS A 178 -10.19 2.00 17.32
N SER A 179 -9.59 1.78 16.15
CA SER A 179 -9.18 0.43 15.72
C SER A 179 -8.15 -0.20 16.64
N GLY A 180 -7.18 0.58 17.09
CA GLY A 180 -6.16 0.09 18.02
C GLY A 180 -6.74 -0.31 19.36
N ARG A 181 -7.62 0.49 19.96
CA ARG A 181 -8.35 0.12 21.20
C ARG A 181 -9.15 -1.15 21.01
N PHE A 182 -9.93 -1.23 19.94
CA PHE A 182 -10.72 -2.40 19.64
C PHE A 182 -9.86 -3.68 19.52
N ALA A 183 -8.69 -3.60 18.87
CA ALA A 183 -7.76 -4.72 18.79
C ALA A 183 -7.21 -5.14 20.16
N ILE A 184 -6.82 -4.17 20.99
CA ILE A 184 -6.29 -4.42 22.32
C ILE A 184 -7.36 -5.06 23.22
N ASP A 185 -8.57 -4.50 23.22
CA ASP A 185 -9.65 -4.95 24.10
C ASP A 185 -10.11 -6.37 23.72
N LYS A 186 -10.28 -6.63 22.41
CA LYS A 186 -10.85 -7.88 21.93
C LYS A 186 -9.84 -9.03 21.85
N TRP A 187 -8.60 -8.77 21.36
CA TRP A 187 -7.60 -9.82 21.11
C TRP A 187 -6.34 -9.70 21.96
N LYS A 188 -6.30 -8.71 22.87
CA LYS A 188 -5.13 -8.47 23.74
C LYS A 188 -3.85 -8.26 22.91
N VAL A 189 -3.98 -7.52 21.80
CA VAL A 189 -2.87 -7.14 20.95
C VAL A 189 -1.88 -6.29 21.74
N ASP A 190 -0.60 -6.58 21.57
CA ASP A 190 0.49 -5.85 22.24
C ASP A 190 1.31 -5.00 21.27
N THR A 191 1.10 -5.20 19.95
CA THR A 191 1.82 -4.48 18.89
C THR A 191 0.88 -4.07 17.76
N LEU A 192 0.83 -2.79 17.46
CA LEU A 192 0.07 -2.21 16.36
C LEU A 192 1.02 -1.75 15.26
N VAL A 193 0.77 -2.20 14.04
CA VAL A 193 1.47 -1.76 12.83
C VAL A 193 0.52 -0.90 12.01
N LEU A 194 0.88 0.36 11.80
CA LEU A 194 0.12 1.28 10.96
C LEU A 194 0.60 1.17 9.51
N ASP A 195 -0.26 0.68 8.65
CA ASP A 195 -0.03 0.75 7.21
C ASP A 195 -0.39 2.16 6.71
N ASP A 196 0.57 2.82 6.05
CA ASP A 196 0.54 4.25 5.67
C ASP A 196 0.29 5.18 6.88
N GLY A 197 1.05 4.96 7.96
CA GLY A 197 0.84 5.61 9.25
C GLY A 197 1.58 6.93 9.45
N LEU A 198 2.63 7.27 8.69
CA LEU A 198 3.54 8.38 8.96
C LEU A 198 2.85 9.74 9.16
N GLN A 199 1.78 10.00 8.43
CA GLN A 199 0.98 11.21 8.55
C GLN A 199 -0.12 11.14 9.62
N TYR A 200 -0.33 9.98 10.26
CA TYR A 200 -1.38 9.80 11.27
C TYR A 200 -0.88 10.12 12.68
N LEU A 201 -0.60 11.40 12.95
CA LEU A 201 -0.02 11.89 14.20
C LEU A 201 -0.95 11.81 15.43
N HIS A 202 -2.24 11.49 15.24
CA HIS A 202 -3.19 11.42 16.34
C HIS A 202 -2.96 10.20 17.26
N LEU A 203 -2.36 9.13 16.76
CA LEU A 203 -1.89 7.99 17.54
C LEU A 203 -0.39 8.12 17.78
N LYS A 204 0.06 7.99 19.01
CA LYS A 204 1.48 8.11 19.36
C LYS A 204 2.27 6.92 18.81
N HIS A 205 3.23 7.18 17.92
CA HIS A 205 4.15 6.16 17.40
C HIS A 205 5.37 6.02 18.33
N ARG A 206 5.82 4.78 18.51
CA ARG A 206 7.10 4.50 19.18
C ARG A 206 8.24 4.40 18.17
N LEU A 207 7.94 3.90 16.98
CA LEU A 207 8.88 3.76 15.89
C LEU A 207 8.23 4.23 14.59
N ASP A 208 8.95 5.05 13.83
CA ASP A 208 8.60 5.44 12.47
C ASP A 208 9.56 4.77 11.49
N MET A 209 9.03 3.92 10.62
CA MET A 209 9.73 3.28 9.51
C MET A 209 9.32 4.00 8.23
N VAL A 210 10.28 4.65 7.59
CA VAL A 210 10.02 5.48 6.41
C VAL A 210 10.64 4.86 5.18
N LEU A 211 9.82 4.65 4.15
CA LEU A 211 10.24 4.08 2.89
C LEU A 211 10.65 5.19 1.92
N VAL A 212 11.76 4.94 1.23
CA VAL A 212 12.30 5.77 0.15
C VAL A 212 12.44 4.88 -1.09
N ASP A 213 11.72 5.20 -2.15
CA ASP A 213 11.79 4.48 -3.41
C ASP A 213 13.10 4.82 -4.14
N ARG A 214 13.93 3.83 -4.44
CA ARG A 214 15.19 4.05 -5.14
C ARG A 214 15.01 4.68 -6.52
N GLN A 215 13.95 4.29 -7.23
CA GLN A 215 13.68 4.77 -8.59
C GLN A 215 13.19 6.22 -8.61
N ALA A 216 12.50 6.67 -7.56
CA ALA A 216 11.99 8.03 -7.42
C ALA A 216 12.03 8.46 -5.94
N PRO A 217 13.22 8.70 -5.35
CA PRO A 217 13.40 8.84 -3.90
C PRO A 217 12.52 9.90 -3.25
N PHE A 218 12.36 11.01 -3.92
CA PHE A 218 11.54 12.14 -3.47
C PHE A 218 10.57 12.60 -4.56
N GLY A 219 10.16 11.68 -5.44
CA GLY A 219 9.30 11.95 -6.59
C GLY A 219 9.93 13.01 -7.51
N ASN A 220 9.14 14.01 -7.90
CA ASN A 220 9.62 15.16 -8.66
C ASN A 220 10.12 16.31 -7.77
N GLU A 221 10.39 16.05 -6.50
CA GLU A 221 10.96 16.97 -5.49
C GLU A 221 10.04 18.13 -5.06
N PHE A 222 8.86 18.22 -5.62
CA PHE A 222 7.85 19.22 -5.22
C PHE A 222 6.81 18.63 -4.29
N LEU A 223 6.35 19.47 -3.36
CA LEU A 223 5.24 19.14 -2.48
C LEU A 223 3.90 19.20 -3.24
N LEU A 224 2.91 18.49 -2.72
CA LEU A 224 1.53 18.66 -3.16
C LEU A 224 1.11 20.14 -3.08
N PRO A 225 0.29 20.63 -4.02
CA PRO A 225 -0.22 19.94 -5.21
C PRO A 225 0.70 20.03 -6.45
N ARG A 226 1.87 20.71 -6.38
CA ARG A 226 2.81 20.84 -7.51
C ARG A 226 3.52 19.53 -7.85
N GLY A 227 3.70 18.67 -6.88
CA GLY A 227 4.42 17.42 -7.04
C GLY A 227 3.80 16.28 -6.24
N THR A 228 4.64 15.29 -5.93
CA THR A 228 4.21 14.04 -5.29
C THR A 228 4.57 13.95 -3.80
N LEU A 229 5.31 14.91 -3.24
CA LEU A 229 5.69 14.91 -1.84
C LEU A 229 4.50 15.30 -0.93
N ARG A 230 4.17 14.45 0.04
CA ARG A 230 3.23 14.74 1.14
C ARG A 230 3.90 15.56 2.25
N GLU A 231 5.21 15.40 2.40
CA GLU A 231 6.03 16.11 3.38
C GLU A 231 7.41 16.37 2.81
N PRO A 232 8.09 17.47 3.19
CA PRO A 232 9.42 17.77 2.67
C PRO A 232 10.45 16.74 3.16
N PRO A 233 11.52 16.46 2.39
CA PRO A 233 12.55 15.47 2.72
C PRO A 233 13.20 15.66 4.10
N ARG A 234 13.30 16.90 4.60
CA ARG A 234 13.79 17.19 5.96
C ARG A 234 12.98 16.51 7.06
N ASN A 235 11.73 16.08 6.79
CA ASN A 235 10.90 15.37 7.75
C ASN A 235 11.31 13.89 7.92
N LEU A 236 12.26 13.38 7.11
CA LEU A 236 12.95 12.11 7.37
C LEU A 236 13.62 12.08 8.75
N ARG A 237 13.94 13.22 9.35
CA ARG A 237 14.50 13.30 10.71
C ARG A 237 13.65 12.58 11.78
N ARG A 238 12.37 12.31 11.51
CA ARG A 238 11.48 11.56 12.42
C ARG A 238 11.68 10.05 12.33
N ALA A 239 12.24 9.57 11.23
CA ALA A 239 12.40 8.14 11.00
C ALA A 239 13.37 7.52 12.01
N SER A 240 12.96 6.39 12.58
CA SER A 240 13.84 5.51 13.35
C SER A 240 14.62 4.57 12.40
N TYR A 241 13.94 4.13 11.34
CA TYR A 241 14.50 3.29 10.27
C TYR A 241 14.09 3.85 8.92
N ILE A 242 15.02 3.79 7.95
CA ILE A 242 14.76 4.18 6.56
C ILE A 242 14.98 2.96 5.68
N PHE A 243 13.93 2.58 4.95
CA PHE A 243 13.97 1.48 4.01
C PHE A 243 14.13 2.02 2.59
N ILE A 244 15.26 1.76 1.94
CA ILE A 244 15.44 2.04 0.51
C ILE A 244 14.87 0.83 -0.24
N THR A 245 13.73 1.03 -0.90
CA THR A 245 13.00 -0.03 -1.59
C THR A 245 13.31 -0.06 -3.08
N LYS A 246 12.96 -1.18 -3.74
CA LYS A 246 13.20 -1.42 -5.18
C LYS A 246 14.69 -1.38 -5.56
N ASN A 247 15.55 -1.87 -4.67
CA ASN A 247 16.95 -2.05 -5.00
C ASN A 247 17.09 -3.09 -6.14
N SER A 248 17.92 -2.78 -7.13
CA SER A 248 18.21 -3.62 -8.30
C SER A 248 19.57 -4.32 -8.21
N GLY A 249 20.23 -4.28 -7.06
CA GLY A 249 21.57 -4.83 -6.85
C GLY A 249 22.71 -3.85 -7.13
N GLU A 250 22.44 -2.65 -7.67
CA GLU A 250 23.45 -1.63 -7.88
C GLU A 250 23.68 -0.81 -6.60
N PRO A 251 24.89 -0.24 -6.39
CA PRO A 251 25.18 0.61 -5.25
C PRO A 251 24.25 1.80 -5.10
N ASN A 252 23.86 2.12 -3.88
CA ASN A 252 22.97 3.24 -3.53
C ASN A 252 23.68 4.37 -2.78
N ASP A 253 25.02 4.45 -2.82
CA ASP A 253 25.82 5.37 -2.01
C ASP A 253 25.36 6.82 -2.10
N ALA A 254 25.06 7.30 -3.30
CA ALA A 254 24.59 8.67 -3.52
C ALA A 254 23.23 8.92 -2.84
N LEU A 255 22.31 7.95 -2.89
CA LEU A 255 21.00 8.05 -2.24
C LEU A 255 21.14 7.93 -0.71
N VAL A 256 21.98 7.03 -0.24
CA VAL A 256 22.31 6.90 1.19
C VAL A 256 22.88 8.19 1.72
N GLN A 257 23.88 8.79 1.06
CA GLN A 257 24.47 10.08 1.45
C GLN A 257 23.44 11.20 1.43
N ARG A 258 22.58 11.26 0.41
CA ARG A 258 21.49 12.23 0.33
C ARG A 258 20.51 12.06 1.50
N THR A 259 20.14 10.85 1.83
CA THR A 259 19.26 10.52 2.94
C THR A 259 19.90 10.92 4.28
N ARG A 260 21.20 10.67 4.44
CA ARG A 260 21.98 11.05 5.63
C ARG A 260 22.03 12.55 5.88
N ARG A 261 21.90 13.40 4.85
CA ARG A 261 21.78 14.87 5.02
C ARG A 261 20.51 15.24 5.80
N TYR A 262 19.45 14.46 5.70
CA TYR A 262 18.18 14.70 6.40
C TYR A 262 18.06 13.95 7.73
N ASN A 263 18.65 12.75 7.82
CA ASN A 263 18.66 11.95 9.04
C ASN A 263 19.99 11.21 9.20
N ARG A 264 20.77 11.63 10.21
CA ARG A 264 22.10 11.08 10.48
C ARG A 264 22.06 9.83 11.36
N THR A 265 20.96 9.62 12.10
CA THR A 265 20.86 8.60 13.16
C THR A 265 20.01 7.38 12.78
N ALA A 266 19.07 7.52 11.85
CA ALA A 266 18.24 6.41 11.42
C ALA A 266 19.09 5.29 10.82
N GLU A 267 18.77 4.05 11.15
CA GLU A 267 19.35 2.90 10.49
C GLU A 267 18.78 2.77 9.08
N ILE A 268 19.63 2.48 8.08
CA ILE A 268 19.24 2.36 6.68
C ILE A 268 19.28 0.87 6.32
N ILE A 269 18.17 0.39 5.75
CA ILE A 269 17.99 -0.98 5.32
C ILE A 269 17.59 -0.93 3.84
N GLU A 270 18.29 -1.65 2.99
CA GLU A 270 17.97 -1.70 1.56
C GLU A 270 17.23 -2.98 1.23
N CYS A 271 16.19 -2.85 0.42
CA CYS A 271 15.28 -3.94 0.11
C CYS A 271 15.04 -4.06 -1.40
N ALA A 272 14.91 -5.28 -1.86
CA ALA A 272 14.48 -5.63 -3.21
C ALA A 272 13.11 -6.32 -3.20
N HIS A 273 12.42 -6.26 -4.34
CA HIS A 273 11.27 -7.11 -4.59
C HIS A 273 11.77 -8.42 -5.19
N GLN A 274 11.56 -9.51 -4.48
CA GLN A 274 11.95 -10.85 -4.91
C GLN A 274 10.73 -11.63 -5.38
N PRO A 275 10.63 -11.96 -6.67
CA PRO A 275 9.65 -12.91 -7.17
C PRO A 275 9.90 -14.29 -6.55
N LEU A 276 8.84 -14.98 -6.13
CA LEU A 276 8.95 -16.30 -5.48
C LEU A 276 8.33 -17.43 -6.30
N TYR A 277 7.11 -17.26 -6.75
CA TYR A 277 6.35 -18.25 -7.50
C TYR A 277 5.17 -17.61 -8.22
N LEU A 278 4.58 -18.36 -9.14
CA LEU A 278 3.29 -18.05 -9.72
C LEU A 278 2.20 -18.79 -8.94
N GLN A 279 1.07 -18.13 -8.63
CA GLN A 279 -0.06 -18.77 -7.98
C GLN A 279 -1.32 -18.59 -8.80
N ASN A 280 -2.00 -19.70 -9.09
CA ASN A 280 -3.28 -19.72 -9.80
C ASN A 280 -4.35 -19.01 -8.95
N ILE A 281 -5.10 -18.09 -9.57
CA ILE A 281 -6.12 -17.28 -8.87
C ILE A 281 -7.36 -18.07 -8.44
N LEU A 282 -7.64 -19.21 -9.08
CA LEU A 282 -8.81 -20.04 -8.82
C LEU A 282 -8.47 -21.24 -7.93
N THR A 283 -7.49 -22.03 -8.34
CA THR A 283 -7.13 -23.30 -7.67
C THR A 283 -6.16 -23.10 -6.52
N GLY A 284 -5.41 -21.99 -6.49
CA GLY A 284 -4.34 -21.76 -5.54
C GLY A 284 -3.06 -22.58 -5.82
N GLU A 285 -3.02 -23.34 -6.93
CA GLU A 285 -1.84 -24.08 -7.38
C GLU A 285 -0.65 -23.15 -7.54
N ARG A 286 0.54 -23.62 -7.13
CA ARG A 286 1.78 -22.86 -7.25
C ARG A 286 2.68 -23.47 -8.30
N LEU A 287 3.21 -22.64 -9.16
CA LEU A 287 4.22 -22.99 -10.16
C LEU A 287 5.53 -22.26 -9.88
N PRO A 288 6.68 -22.91 -10.09
CA PRO A 288 7.99 -22.29 -9.98
C PRO A 288 8.19 -21.24 -11.09
N LEU A 289 9.09 -20.28 -10.86
CA LEU A 289 9.35 -19.19 -11.81
C LEU A 289 9.95 -19.67 -13.13
N GLU A 290 10.63 -20.82 -13.13
CA GLU A 290 11.21 -21.48 -14.29
C GLU A 290 10.15 -21.78 -15.36
N ARG A 291 8.88 -21.90 -14.97
CA ARG A 291 7.75 -22.09 -15.88
C ARG A 291 7.56 -20.91 -16.85
N LEU A 292 8.14 -19.75 -16.54
CA LEU A 292 8.09 -18.57 -17.40
C LEU A 292 9.13 -18.61 -18.53
N ARG A 293 10.17 -19.42 -18.41
CA ARG A 293 11.28 -19.43 -19.39
C ARG A 293 10.77 -19.85 -20.76
N ASP A 294 11.02 -18.98 -21.74
CA ASP A 294 10.62 -19.15 -23.14
C ASP A 294 9.11 -19.38 -23.37
N THR A 295 8.28 -19.17 -22.35
CA THR A 295 6.83 -19.35 -22.42
C THR A 295 6.18 -18.08 -22.98
N PHE A 296 5.28 -18.26 -23.95
CA PHE A 296 4.43 -17.18 -24.48
C PHE A 296 3.26 -16.93 -23.53
N ILE A 297 3.19 -15.72 -23.02
CA ILE A 297 2.22 -15.35 -21.99
C ILE A 297 1.36 -14.16 -22.37
N GLY A 298 0.14 -14.11 -21.80
CA GLY A 298 -0.64 -12.89 -21.68
C GLY A 298 -0.32 -12.16 -20.39
N SER A 299 -0.09 -10.85 -20.45
CA SER A 299 0.09 -9.99 -19.28
C SER A 299 -1.08 -9.05 -19.11
N ILE A 300 -1.70 -9.02 -17.92
CA ILE A 300 -2.81 -8.12 -17.59
C ILE A 300 -2.54 -7.46 -16.25
N CYS A 301 -2.56 -6.12 -16.20
CA CYS A 301 -2.36 -5.40 -14.95
C CYS A 301 -3.02 -4.01 -14.93
N GLY A 302 -3.41 -3.57 -13.72
CA GLY A 302 -3.94 -2.24 -13.40
C GLY A 302 -3.22 -1.65 -12.20
N ILE A 303 -1.91 -1.42 -12.35
CA ILE A 303 -1.01 -0.85 -11.35
C ILE A 303 -0.34 0.42 -11.88
N ALA A 304 0.23 1.23 -10.98
CA ALA A 304 0.86 2.51 -11.32
C ALA A 304 2.11 2.39 -12.22
N ALA A 305 2.79 1.23 -12.24
CA ALA A 305 4.03 1.01 -13.01
C ALA A 305 3.97 -0.31 -13.79
N PRO A 306 3.14 -0.43 -14.83
CA PRO A 306 2.97 -1.66 -15.61
C PRO A 306 4.26 -2.09 -16.33
N GLU A 307 5.07 -1.13 -16.78
CA GLU A 307 6.35 -1.41 -17.45
C GLU A 307 7.33 -2.14 -16.54
N SER A 308 7.34 -1.80 -15.25
CA SER A 308 8.20 -2.45 -14.25
C SER A 308 7.80 -3.91 -14.03
N PHE A 309 6.49 -4.19 -13.98
CA PHE A 309 5.96 -5.54 -13.87
C PHE A 309 6.31 -6.39 -15.09
N GLU A 310 6.00 -5.89 -16.29
CA GLU A 310 6.31 -6.59 -17.55
C GLU A 310 7.82 -6.78 -17.73
N GLY A 311 8.63 -5.77 -17.38
CA GLY A 311 10.08 -5.86 -17.38
C GLY A 311 10.58 -6.96 -16.42
N GLY A 312 9.95 -7.12 -15.26
CA GLY A 312 10.21 -8.20 -14.33
C GLY A 312 9.90 -9.57 -14.94
N LEU A 313 8.75 -9.74 -15.59
CA LEU A 313 8.39 -10.99 -16.27
C LEU A 313 9.39 -11.35 -17.38
N ARG A 314 9.83 -10.36 -18.20
CA ARG A 314 10.85 -10.60 -19.24
C ARG A 314 12.20 -11.01 -18.65
N LYS A 315 12.60 -10.43 -17.50
CA LYS A 315 13.82 -10.85 -16.80
C LYS A 315 13.75 -12.29 -16.27
N LEU A 316 12.54 -12.79 -15.98
CA LEU A 316 12.29 -14.18 -15.62
C LEU A 316 12.21 -15.11 -16.85
N GLY A 317 12.39 -14.59 -18.05
CA GLY A 317 12.41 -15.34 -19.30
C GLY A 317 11.07 -15.42 -20.02
N ALA A 318 10.02 -14.74 -19.56
CA ALA A 318 8.71 -14.77 -20.21
C ALA A 318 8.71 -13.99 -21.53
N ARG A 319 8.03 -14.54 -22.53
CA ARG A 319 7.76 -13.91 -23.83
C ARG A 319 6.34 -13.32 -23.80
N ILE A 320 6.23 -12.02 -23.49
CA ILE A 320 4.92 -11.35 -23.44
C ILE A 320 4.46 -11.07 -24.88
N ASP A 321 3.50 -11.86 -25.38
CA ASP A 321 2.91 -11.68 -26.69
C ASP A 321 1.68 -10.76 -26.66
N LEU A 322 0.89 -10.82 -25.59
CA LEU A 322 -0.28 -9.97 -25.40
C LEU A 322 -0.20 -9.26 -24.06
N ALA A 323 -0.16 -7.92 -24.08
CA ALA A 323 -0.23 -7.10 -22.87
C ALA A 323 -1.52 -6.26 -22.86
N LYS A 324 -2.20 -6.23 -21.71
CA LYS A 324 -3.33 -5.32 -21.47
C LYS A 324 -3.08 -4.56 -20.18
N ARG A 325 -3.01 -3.25 -20.28
CA ARG A 325 -2.80 -2.34 -19.17
C ARG A 325 -4.07 -1.55 -18.89
N TYR A 326 -4.45 -1.49 -17.62
CA TYR A 326 -5.55 -0.68 -17.12
C TYR A 326 -5.01 0.44 -16.20
N ILE A 327 -5.87 1.38 -15.87
CA ILE A 327 -5.55 2.41 -14.87
C ILE A 327 -5.32 1.79 -13.50
N ASP A 328 -4.52 2.45 -12.66
CA ASP A 328 -4.25 1.94 -11.31
C ASP A 328 -5.54 1.82 -10.48
N HIS A 329 -5.67 0.70 -9.78
CA HIS A 329 -6.85 0.28 -9.03
C HIS A 329 -8.08 -0.07 -9.89
N HIS A 330 -7.91 -0.42 -11.16
CA HIS A 330 -9.01 -0.93 -11.97
C HIS A 330 -9.64 -2.19 -11.35
N ARG A 331 -10.98 -2.25 -11.34
CA ARG A 331 -11.71 -3.45 -10.98
C ARG A 331 -12.22 -4.11 -12.25
N TYR A 332 -11.78 -5.33 -12.46
CA TYR A 332 -12.08 -6.08 -13.66
C TYR A 332 -13.53 -6.53 -13.67
N THR A 333 -14.19 -6.41 -14.81
CA THR A 333 -15.48 -7.03 -15.07
C THR A 333 -15.27 -8.44 -15.65
N GLU A 334 -16.29 -9.31 -15.50
CA GLU A 334 -16.25 -10.65 -16.11
C GLU A 334 -16.07 -10.57 -17.63
N ALA A 335 -16.78 -9.64 -18.28
CA ALA A 335 -16.68 -9.43 -19.73
C ALA A 335 -15.27 -9.01 -20.18
N GLU A 336 -14.61 -8.11 -19.44
CA GLU A 336 -13.22 -7.68 -19.75
C GLU A 336 -12.25 -8.84 -19.63
N LEU A 337 -12.37 -9.65 -18.57
CA LEU A 337 -11.49 -10.78 -18.30
C LEU A 337 -11.71 -11.87 -19.34
N GLN A 338 -12.98 -12.23 -19.64
CA GLN A 338 -13.32 -13.20 -20.66
C GLN A 338 -12.86 -12.76 -22.06
N SER A 339 -13.00 -11.47 -22.39
CA SER A 339 -12.50 -10.92 -23.65
C SER A 339 -10.97 -11.07 -23.77
N PHE A 340 -10.23 -10.85 -22.67
CA PHE A 340 -8.78 -11.02 -22.64
C PHE A 340 -8.40 -12.51 -22.76
N ILE A 341 -9.07 -13.42 -22.04
CA ILE A 341 -8.86 -14.86 -22.15
C ILE A 341 -9.07 -15.32 -23.59
N ASN A 342 -10.17 -14.91 -24.26
CA ASN A 342 -10.47 -15.28 -25.63
C ASN A 342 -9.39 -14.78 -26.63
N ARG A 343 -8.77 -13.64 -26.34
CA ARG A 343 -7.64 -13.14 -27.15
C ARG A 343 -6.37 -13.96 -26.93
N CYS A 344 -6.12 -14.43 -25.69
CA CYS A 344 -5.02 -15.33 -25.37
C CYS A 344 -5.18 -16.69 -26.06
N ILE A 345 -6.40 -17.26 -26.05
CA ILE A 345 -6.71 -18.51 -26.74
C ILE A 345 -6.40 -18.41 -28.24
N ARG A 346 -6.85 -17.32 -28.89
CA ARG A 346 -6.60 -17.10 -30.35
C ARG A 346 -5.13 -16.98 -30.71
N ARG A 347 -4.25 -16.72 -29.73
CA ARG A 347 -2.80 -16.58 -29.90
C ARG A 347 -2.04 -17.77 -29.33
N ASP A 348 -2.75 -18.81 -28.93
CA ASP A 348 -2.18 -20.04 -28.34
C ASP A 348 -1.25 -19.76 -27.16
N LEU A 349 -1.65 -18.82 -26.28
CA LEU A 349 -0.89 -18.48 -25.09
C LEU A 349 -1.15 -19.49 -23.98
N GLU A 350 -0.09 -19.94 -23.32
CA GLU A 350 -0.15 -21.01 -22.32
C GLU A 350 -0.72 -20.54 -20.99
N ILE A 351 -0.37 -19.31 -20.55
CA ILE A 351 -0.78 -18.76 -19.27
C ILE A 351 -1.01 -17.25 -19.36
N ILE A 352 -1.84 -16.74 -18.47
CA ILE A 352 -2.00 -15.30 -18.21
C ILE A 352 -1.33 -14.98 -16.88
N VAL A 353 -0.51 -13.93 -16.85
CA VAL A 353 0.16 -13.49 -15.63
C VAL A 353 -0.31 -12.09 -15.25
N THR A 354 -0.64 -11.93 -13.97
CA THR A 354 -1.07 -10.67 -13.37
C THR A 354 -0.30 -10.37 -12.09
N THR A 355 -0.56 -9.22 -11.46
CA THR A 355 -0.03 -8.91 -10.13
C THR A 355 -0.95 -9.46 -9.04
N GLU A 356 -0.40 -9.71 -7.84
CA GLU A 356 -1.21 -10.09 -6.68
C GLU A 356 -2.28 -9.04 -6.35
N LYS A 357 -1.94 -7.74 -6.51
CA LYS A 357 -2.85 -6.63 -6.29
C LYS A 357 -4.01 -6.61 -7.28
N ASP A 358 -3.78 -7.04 -8.52
CA ASP A 358 -4.85 -7.17 -9.52
C ASP A 358 -5.68 -8.43 -9.33
N ALA A 359 -5.05 -9.54 -8.93
CA ALA A 359 -5.75 -10.80 -8.68
C ALA A 359 -6.90 -10.65 -7.67
N VAL A 360 -6.70 -9.84 -6.60
CA VAL A 360 -7.75 -9.60 -5.59
C VAL A 360 -8.90 -8.71 -6.08
N ARG A 361 -8.77 -8.11 -7.27
CA ARG A 361 -9.78 -7.26 -7.92
C ARG A 361 -10.52 -7.97 -9.06
N MET A 362 -10.00 -9.13 -9.45
CA MET A 362 -10.62 -9.93 -10.51
C MET A 362 -11.88 -10.64 -10.00
N PRO A 363 -12.94 -10.73 -10.81
CA PRO A 363 -14.11 -11.54 -10.49
C PRO A 363 -13.72 -13.01 -10.45
N ARG A 364 -14.42 -13.79 -9.65
CA ARG A 364 -14.28 -15.25 -9.67
C ARG A 364 -15.09 -15.79 -10.82
N LEU A 365 -14.42 -16.19 -11.88
CA LEU A 365 -15.03 -16.93 -12.99
C LEU A 365 -15.15 -18.42 -12.64
N PRO A 366 -16.16 -19.12 -13.18
CA PRO A 366 -16.20 -20.57 -13.14
C PRO A 366 -14.93 -21.16 -13.80
N GLU A 367 -14.39 -22.20 -13.21
CA GLU A 367 -13.17 -22.86 -13.71
C GLU A 367 -13.33 -23.33 -15.17
N THR A 368 -14.53 -23.77 -15.54
CA THR A 368 -14.90 -24.21 -16.90
C THR A 368 -14.80 -23.09 -17.95
N GLU A 369 -14.88 -21.83 -17.55
CA GLU A 369 -14.80 -20.67 -18.45
C GLU A 369 -13.34 -20.16 -18.62
N VAL A 370 -12.43 -20.58 -17.74
CA VAL A 370 -11.02 -20.13 -17.75
C VAL A 370 -10.16 -21.14 -18.48
N LYS A 371 -10.24 -21.12 -19.83
CA LYS A 371 -9.48 -22.05 -20.69
C LYS A 371 -7.97 -21.78 -20.72
N VAL A 372 -7.52 -20.56 -20.42
CA VAL A 372 -6.11 -20.20 -20.22
C VAL A 372 -5.95 -19.84 -18.76
N PRO A 373 -5.14 -20.58 -17.97
CA PRO A 373 -5.05 -20.37 -16.54
C PRO A 373 -4.41 -19.01 -16.22
N ILE A 374 -4.94 -18.36 -15.16
CA ILE A 374 -4.49 -17.06 -14.71
C ILE A 374 -3.71 -17.22 -13.42
N TYR A 375 -2.47 -16.74 -13.43
CA TYR A 375 -1.59 -16.75 -12.28
C TYR A 375 -1.21 -15.33 -11.87
N PHE A 376 -1.10 -15.09 -10.60
CA PHE A 376 -0.42 -13.88 -10.13
C PHE A 376 1.03 -14.20 -9.74
N LEU A 377 1.90 -13.23 -9.99
CA LEU A 377 3.29 -13.30 -9.53
C LEU A 377 3.34 -12.92 -8.05
N ARG A 378 3.69 -13.88 -7.19
CA ARG A 378 3.96 -13.62 -5.77
C ARG A 378 5.32 -12.97 -5.62
N VAL A 379 5.35 -11.82 -4.94
CA VAL A 379 6.56 -11.05 -4.68
C VAL A 379 6.66 -10.78 -3.18
N GLU A 380 7.84 -11.03 -2.61
CA GLU A 380 8.15 -10.65 -1.23
C GLU A 380 9.30 -9.64 -1.18
N ILE A 381 9.50 -9.08 0.00
CA ILE A 381 10.63 -8.19 0.25
C ILE A 381 11.83 -9.02 0.70
N GLU A 382 12.94 -8.86 0.01
CA GLU A 382 14.25 -9.32 0.42
C GLU A 382 15.05 -8.16 1.01
N ILE A 383 15.72 -8.39 2.13
CA ILE A 383 16.69 -7.44 2.67
C ILE A 383 18.00 -7.67 1.91
N VAL A 384 18.53 -6.64 1.26
CA VAL A 384 19.77 -6.71 0.47
C VAL A 384 20.95 -6.26 1.31
N THR A 385 20.78 -5.15 2.04
CA THR A 385 21.78 -4.64 2.99
C THR A 385 21.12 -4.20 4.28
N GLY A 386 21.87 -4.17 5.38
CA GLY A 386 21.34 -3.80 6.71
C GLY A 386 20.64 -4.97 7.42
N HIS A 387 21.03 -6.22 7.16
CA HIS A 387 20.48 -7.40 7.83
C HIS A 387 20.60 -7.32 9.34
N GLU A 388 21.76 -6.93 9.86
CA GLU A 388 21.99 -6.75 11.31
C GLU A 388 21.01 -5.72 11.90
N SER A 389 20.81 -4.58 11.22
CA SER A 389 19.86 -3.54 11.63
C SER A 389 18.44 -4.06 11.66
N TRP A 390 18.06 -4.89 10.67
CA TRP A 390 16.75 -5.54 10.62
C TRP A 390 16.56 -6.52 11.78
N GLU A 391 17.48 -7.45 11.96
CA GLU A 391 17.45 -8.46 13.02
C GLU A 391 17.45 -7.80 14.41
N HIS A 392 18.28 -6.78 14.59
CA HIS A 392 18.35 -6.01 15.82
C HIS A 392 17.03 -5.27 16.12
N CYS A 393 16.40 -4.69 15.09
CA CYS A 393 15.09 -4.07 15.22
C CYS A 393 14.04 -5.07 15.70
N VAL A 394 13.91 -6.20 15.00
CA VAL A 394 12.94 -7.25 15.33
C VAL A 394 13.22 -7.83 16.72
N ALA A 395 14.46 -8.21 17.01
CA ALA A 395 14.86 -8.77 18.30
C ALA A 395 14.59 -7.80 19.46
N ARG A 396 14.91 -6.51 19.31
CA ARG A 396 14.64 -5.48 20.34
C ARG A 396 13.15 -5.33 20.62
N ILE A 397 12.29 -5.48 19.61
CA ILE A 397 10.85 -5.40 19.77
C ILE A 397 10.30 -6.67 20.40
N CYS A 398 10.80 -7.84 20.01
CA CYS A 398 10.31 -9.13 20.48
C CYS A 398 10.86 -9.52 21.86
N LYS A 399 11.96 -8.92 22.33
CA LYS A 399 12.43 -9.14 23.70
C LYS A 399 11.34 -8.77 24.70
N PRO A 400 11.04 -9.62 25.71
CA PRO A 400 10.14 -9.24 26.77
C PRO A 400 10.68 -7.97 27.43
N GLN A 401 9.92 -6.87 27.36
CA GLN A 401 10.24 -5.71 28.16
C GLN A 401 9.98 -6.09 29.62
N PRO A 402 10.94 -5.88 30.53
CA PRO A 402 10.63 -6.01 31.95
C PRO A 402 9.43 -5.11 32.24
N LEU A 403 8.39 -5.67 32.85
CA LEU A 403 7.25 -4.93 33.32
C LEU A 403 7.78 -3.74 34.12
N LEU A 404 7.62 -2.54 33.59
CA LEU A 404 7.89 -1.32 34.36
C LEU A 404 7.01 -1.41 35.57
N SER A 405 7.64 -1.55 36.76
CA SER A 405 6.93 -1.54 38.02
C SER A 405 6.06 -0.27 38.10
N PRO A 406 4.84 -0.34 38.68
CA PRO A 406 3.94 0.80 38.74
C PRO A 406 4.53 2.05 39.41
N GLU A 407 5.62 1.88 40.15
CA GLU A 407 6.25 2.93 40.99
C GLU A 407 6.93 4.07 40.19
N ARG A 408 7.12 3.95 38.86
CA ARG A 408 7.72 5.03 38.03
C ARG A 408 6.72 5.94 37.31
N PHE A 409 5.45 5.82 37.57
CA PHE A 409 4.43 6.71 37.00
C PHE A 409 4.10 7.92 37.88
N PHE A 410 4.67 8.02 39.10
CA PHE A 410 4.39 9.08 40.06
C PHE A 410 5.65 9.86 40.52
N ALA A 411 6.72 9.81 39.72
CA ALA A 411 7.90 10.66 39.94
C ALA A 411 8.02 11.73 38.85
#